data_6d2523197e1a8e0367793f010f984c0b
#
_entry.id   6d2523197e1a8e0367793f010f984c0b
#
_cell.length_a   1.000
_cell.length_b   1.000
_cell.length_c   1.000
_cell.angle_alpha   90.00
_cell.angle_beta   90.00
_cell.angle_gamma   90.00
#
_symmetry.space_group_name_H-M   'P 1'
#
loop_
_entity.id
_entity.type
_entity.pdbx_description
1 polymer ?
#
loop_
_entity_poly.entity_id
_entity_poly.type
_entity_poly.pdbx_seq_one_letter_code
_entity_poly.pdbx_strand_id
1 'polypeptide(L)'
;GNPGLDVVNIKEVTDFLHENGVPFIADATTATPYLVNALSLGADVVIHSSSKYINGSGNSISGIIVDGGKFKWDKDRYPAMKEYSKYGKFAYTARLRNDVWRNMGGCLAPMNAYLNILGLETLGIRMKVLCQNALTLAKALEELAGITVNYPGLESSPYKPLVDKQFGGLGGAILTIRA
;
A
#
# COMPACT_ATOMS: atom_id res chain seq x y z
N GLY A 1 -7.11 4.49 4.46
CA GLY A 1 -6.23 5.59 4.91
C GLY A 1 -6.06 5.64 6.42
N ASN A 2 -5.10 6.38 6.91
CA ASN A 2 -4.88 6.62 8.34
C ASN A 2 -5.06 8.14 8.58
N PRO A 3 -5.92 8.61 9.50
CA PRO A 3 -6.65 7.86 10.54
C PRO A 3 -8.06 7.38 10.12
N GLY A 4 -8.58 7.81 8.97
CA GLY A 4 -9.95 7.51 8.54
C GLY A 4 -10.22 6.02 8.28
N LEU A 5 -9.19 5.24 8.00
CA LEU A 5 -9.23 3.80 7.70
C LEU A 5 -10.12 3.43 6.50
N ASP A 6 -10.31 4.38 5.59
CA ASP A 6 -11.08 4.15 4.37
C ASP A 6 -10.43 3.05 3.51
N VAL A 7 -11.26 2.18 2.97
CA VAL A 7 -10.84 1.12 2.06
C VAL A 7 -11.34 1.47 0.65
N VAL A 8 -10.40 1.63 -0.26
CA VAL A 8 -10.68 1.94 -1.66
C VAL A 8 -10.98 0.67 -2.44
N ASN A 9 -12.01 0.69 -3.29
CA ASN A 9 -12.19 -0.34 -4.30
C ASN A 9 -11.14 -0.13 -5.42
N ILE A 10 -10.01 -0.85 -5.30
CA ILE A 10 -8.85 -0.66 -6.16
C ILE A 10 -9.21 -0.87 -7.63
N LYS A 11 -9.96 -1.94 -7.92
CA LYS A 11 -10.33 -2.27 -9.30
C LYS A 11 -11.20 -1.18 -9.95
N GLU A 12 -12.23 -0.72 -9.25
CA GLU A 12 -13.15 0.29 -9.75
C GLU A 12 -12.45 1.64 -9.98
N VAL A 13 -11.63 2.07 -9.02
CA VAL A 13 -10.84 3.30 -9.17
C VAL A 13 -9.83 3.18 -10.30
N THR A 14 -9.18 2.04 -10.44
CA THR A 14 -8.23 1.82 -11.55
C THR A 14 -8.92 1.88 -12.90
N ASP A 15 -10.07 1.22 -13.06
CA ASP A 15 -10.80 1.22 -14.33
C ASP A 15 -11.19 2.64 -14.73
N PHE A 16 -11.77 3.41 -13.80
CA PHE A 16 -12.12 4.82 -14.01
C PHE A 16 -10.92 5.68 -14.40
N LEU A 17 -9.79 5.52 -13.71
CA LEU A 17 -8.57 6.27 -14.00
C LEU A 17 -8.00 5.90 -15.38
N HIS A 18 -7.97 4.62 -15.71
CA HIS A 18 -7.45 4.15 -17.00
C HIS A 18 -8.30 4.58 -18.19
N GLU A 19 -9.64 4.60 -18.06
CA GLU A 19 -10.55 5.17 -19.07
C GLU A 19 -10.22 6.64 -19.36
N ASN A 20 -9.70 7.35 -18.37
CA ASN A 20 -9.26 8.73 -18.49
C ASN A 20 -7.76 8.89 -18.76
N GLY A 21 -7.03 7.79 -19.01
CA GLY A 21 -5.58 7.79 -19.29
C GLY A 21 -4.74 8.26 -18.09
N VAL A 22 -5.20 8.05 -16.85
CA VAL A 22 -4.51 8.43 -15.60
C VAL A 22 -3.97 7.17 -14.93
N PRO A 23 -2.67 7.12 -14.51
CA PRO A 23 -2.15 5.99 -13.76
C PRO A 23 -2.67 6.00 -12.32
N PHE A 24 -2.87 4.83 -11.75
CA PHE A 24 -3.18 4.66 -10.34
C PHE A 24 -1.93 4.29 -9.54
N ILE A 25 -1.54 5.18 -8.63
CA ILE A 25 -0.43 4.97 -7.69
C ILE A 25 -1.02 4.72 -6.31
N ALA A 26 -0.82 3.53 -5.77
CA ALA A 26 -1.36 3.11 -4.48
C ALA A 26 -0.28 3.15 -3.40
N ASP A 27 -0.48 3.92 -2.34
CA ASP A 27 0.26 3.73 -1.09
C ASP A 27 -0.39 2.60 -0.29
N ALA A 28 0.27 1.44 -0.26
CA ALA A 28 -0.20 0.25 0.44
C ALA A 28 0.59 -0.02 1.72
N THR A 29 1.17 1.02 2.32
CA THR A 29 2.02 0.90 3.53
C THR A 29 1.32 0.16 4.67
N THR A 30 0.07 0.52 4.99
CA THR A 30 -0.66 -0.06 6.13
C THR A 30 -1.26 -1.43 5.82
N ALA A 31 -1.62 -1.67 4.56
CA ALA A 31 -2.13 -2.95 4.10
C ALA A 31 -1.01 -3.98 3.93
N THR A 32 0.18 -3.54 3.57
CA THR A 32 1.33 -4.37 3.22
C THR A 32 1.08 -5.26 1.99
N PRO A 33 2.11 -5.82 1.36
CA PRO A 33 1.92 -6.79 0.28
C PRO A 33 1.29 -8.11 0.75
N TYR A 34 1.17 -8.32 2.07
CA TYR A 34 0.52 -9.49 2.64
C TYR A 34 -1.01 -9.41 2.57
N LEU A 35 -1.61 -8.26 2.90
CA LEU A 35 -3.07 -8.10 2.87
C LEU A 35 -3.59 -7.82 1.47
N VAL A 36 -2.85 -7.07 0.64
CA VAL A 36 -3.32 -6.70 -0.68
C VAL A 36 -2.21 -6.72 -1.72
N ASN A 37 -2.46 -7.42 -2.81
CA ASN A 37 -1.66 -7.29 -4.03
C ASN A 37 -2.32 -6.24 -4.94
N ALA A 38 -2.04 -4.96 -4.70
CA ALA A 38 -2.66 -3.87 -5.44
C ALA A 38 -2.35 -3.89 -6.94
N LEU A 39 -1.15 -4.38 -7.35
CA LEU A 39 -0.80 -4.54 -8.77
C LEU A 39 -1.69 -5.57 -9.47
N SER A 40 -2.09 -6.65 -8.79
CA SER A 40 -2.99 -7.66 -9.36
C SER A 40 -4.43 -7.14 -9.49
N LEU A 41 -4.80 -6.15 -8.68
CA LEU A 41 -6.10 -5.48 -8.72
C LEU A 41 -6.14 -4.30 -9.69
N GLY A 42 -5.01 -3.99 -10.35
CA GLY A 42 -4.94 -3.02 -11.43
C GLY A 42 -4.10 -1.77 -11.15
N ALA A 43 -3.63 -1.55 -9.93
CA ALA A 43 -2.72 -0.44 -9.65
C ALA A 43 -1.47 -0.51 -10.55
N ASP A 44 -1.00 0.64 -11.01
CA ASP A 44 0.16 0.73 -11.90
C ASP A 44 1.47 0.78 -11.13
N VAL A 45 1.44 1.52 -10.02
CA VAL A 45 2.58 1.65 -9.12
C VAL A 45 2.12 1.46 -7.69
N VAL A 46 2.89 0.74 -6.90
CA VAL A 46 2.64 0.58 -5.47
C VAL A 46 3.81 1.14 -4.67
N ILE A 47 3.48 1.91 -3.64
CA ILE A 47 4.46 2.51 -2.73
C ILE A 47 4.25 1.90 -1.34
N HIS A 48 5.35 1.62 -0.66
CA HIS A 48 5.36 1.23 0.74
C HIS A 48 6.39 2.05 1.50
N SER A 49 6.02 2.63 2.63
CA SER A 49 6.99 2.96 3.66
C SER A 49 7.45 1.66 4.32
N SER A 50 8.57 1.13 3.86
CA SER A 50 9.11 -0.12 4.40
C SER A 50 9.61 0.00 5.84
N SER A 51 9.75 1.22 6.36
CA SER A 51 10.01 1.51 7.79
C SER A 51 8.93 0.99 8.73
N LYS A 52 7.71 0.76 8.24
CA LYS A 52 6.54 0.36 9.03
C LYS A 52 6.48 -1.17 9.15
N TYR A 53 5.41 -1.78 8.71
CA TYR A 53 5.15 -3.22 8.88
C TYR A 53 6.13 -4.12 8.14
N ILE A 54 6.70 -3.68 7.00
CA ILE A 54 7.69 -4.49 6.26
C ILE A 54 8.92 -4.70 7.14
N ASN A 55 9.51 -3.64 7.67
CA ASN A 55 10.61 -3.75 8.63
C ASN A 55 10.16 -4.38 9.96
N GLY A 56 9.06 -3.87 10.53
CA GLY A 56 8.41 -4.41 11.73
C GLY A 56 9.10 -4.12 13.05
N SER A 57 10.36 -3.69 13.03
CA SER A 57 11.19 -3.45 14.23
C SER A 57 11.47 -1.96 14.47
N GLY A 58 11.11 -1.08 13.51
CA GLY A 58 11.33 0.36 13.63
C GLY A 58 12.80 0.79 13.60
N ASN A 59 13.69 -0.09 13.15
CA ASN A 59 15.15 0.12 13.15
C ASN A 59 15.72 0.51 11.79
N SER A 60 14.87 0.77 10.79
CA SER A 60 15.27 1.19 9.43
C SER A 60 14.25 2.19 8.89
N ILE A 61 14.74 3.33 8.40
CA ILE A 61 13.92 4.28 7.62
C ILE A 61 14.15 3.99 6.15
N SER A 62 13.06 3.68 5.42
CA SER A 62 13.15 3.21 4.04
C SER A 62 11.80 3.24 3.33
N GLY A 63 11.84 3.13 2.01
CA GLY A 63 10.66 3.02 1.15
C GLY A 63 10.91 2.08 -0.02
N ILE A 64 9.82 1.59 -0.59
CA ILE A 64 9.83 0.73 -1.78
C ILE A 64 8.83 1.28 -2.77
N ILE A 65 9.23 1.38 -4.04
CA ILE A 65 8.36 1.69 -5.18
C ILE A 65 8.37 0.47 -6.08
N VAL A 66 7.19 -0.07 -6.38
CA VAL A 66 7.01 -1.22 -7.26
C VAL A 66 6.22 -0.79 -8.48
N ASP A 67 6.85 -0.83 -9.64
CA ASP A 67 6.23 -0.52 -10.93
C ASP A 67 5.66 -1.79 -11.57
N GLY A 68 4.37 -1.79 -11.87
CA GLY A 68 3.70 -2.89 -12.55
C GLY A 68 4.07 -3.03 -14.03
N GLY A 69 4.64 -1.99 -14.62
CA GLY A 69 5.10 -1.95 -16.01
C GLY A 69 3.98 -2.11 -17.06
N LYS A 70 2.73 -1.89 -16.68
CA LYS A 70 1.55 -2.10 -17.55
C LYS A 70 0.96 -0.81 -18.10
N PHE A 71 1.10 0.31 -17.37
CA PHE A 71 0.55 1.58 -17.81
C PHE A 71 1.26 2.10 -19.06
N LYS A 72 0.47 2.54 -20.03
CA LYS A 72 0.97 3.12 -21.27
C LYS A 72 1.14 4.63 -21.07
N TRP A 73 2.35 5.06 -20.86
CA TRP A 73 2.70 6.47 -20.70
C TRP A 73 2.58 7.20 -22.03
N ASP A 74 1.45 7.84 -22.26
CA ASP A 74 1.23 8.69 -23.45
C ASP A 74 2.21 9.88 -23.38
N LYS A 75 3.06 10.00 -24.41
CA LYS A 75 4.13 11.01 -24.46
C LYS A 75 3.62 12.44 -24.66
N ASP A 76 2.40 12.60 -25.18
CA ASP A 76 1.81 13.92 -25.37
C ASP A 76 1.15 14.40 -24.06
N ARG A 77 0.53 13.48 -23.35
CA ARG A 77 -0.02 13.74 -22.01
C ARG A 77 1.05 13.80 -20.92
N TYR A 78 2.08 12.97 -21.04
CA TYR A 78 3.19 12.88 -20.09
C TYR A 78 4.52 13.20 -20.78
N PRO A 79 4.75 14.47 -21.20
CA PRO A 79 5.93 14.84 -21.99
C PRO A 79 7.25 14.49 -21.30
N ALA A 80 7.26 14.49 -19.98
CA ALA A 80 8.40 14.07 -19.18
C ALA A 80 8.76 12.57 -19.33
N MET A 81 7.87 11.75 -19.89
CA MET A 81 8.12 10.32 -20.16
C MET A 81 8.63 10.08 -21.60
N LYS A 82 8.65 11.11 -22.45
CA LYS A 82 8.95 10.98 -23.87
C LYS A 82 10.31 10.32 -24.15
N GLU A 83 11.36 10.75 -23.45
CA GLU A 83 12.71 10.20 -23.63
C GLU A 83 12.83 8.76 -23.09
N TYR A 84 11.96 8.39 -22.16
CA TYR A 84 11.97 7.09 -21.50
C TYR A 84 11.07 6.06 -22.18
N SER A 85 10.23 6.48 -23.15
CA SER A 85 9.31 5.57 -23.88
C SER A 85 10.04 4.42 -24.57
N LYS A 86 11.30 4.62 -24.97
CA LYS A 86 12.18 3.58 -25.57
C LYS A 86 12.42 2.37 -24.64
N TYR A 87 12.22 2.53 -23.33
CA TYR A 87 12.39 1.44 -22.35
C TYR A 87 11.12 0.60 -22.16
N GLY A 88 10.02 0.91 -22.90
CA GLY A 88 8.76 0.15 -22.84
C GLY A 88 8.21 0.04 -21.42
N LYS A 89 8.01 -1.18 -20.95
CA LYS A 89 7.48 -1.45 -19.59
C LYS A 89 8.34 -0.92 -18.46
N PHE A 90 9.58 -0.58 -18.70
CA PHE A 90 10.50 -0.03 -17.70
C PHE A 90 10.60 1.51 -17.76
N ALA A 91 9.79 2.17 -18.58
CA ALA A 91 9.88 3.62 -18.80
C ALA A 91 9.81 4.42 -17.49
N TYR A 92 8.85 4.09 -16.63
CA TYR A 92 8.67 4.76 -15.34
C TYR A 92 9.87 4.54 -14.40
N THR A 93 10.28 3.29 -14.22
CA THR A 93 11.44 2.94 -13.41
C THR A 93 12.73 3.55 -13.95
N ALA A 94 12.93 3.56 -15.29
CA ALA A 94 14.08 4.17 -15.93
C ALA A 94 14.14 5.68 -15.64
N ARG A 95 13.00 6.37 -15.72
CA ARG A 95 12.91 7.78 -15.37
C ARG A 95 13.22 8.03 -13.89
N LEU A 96 12.61 7.28 -12.99
CA LEU A 96 12.90 7.41 -11.56
C LEU A 96 14.39 7.28 -11.26
N ARG A 97 15.06 6.32 -11.90
CA ARG A 97 16.50 6.09 -11.68
C ARG A 97 17.37 7.18 -12.27
N ASN A 98 17.06 7.65 -13.48
CA ASN A 98 17.92 8.59 -14.19
C ASN A 98 17.68 10.05 -13.79
N ASP A 99 16.43 10.46 -13.61
CA ASP A 99 16.10 11.86 -13.32
C ASP A 99 15.99 12.13 -11.83
N VAL A 100 15.38 11.24 -11.07
CA VAL A 100 15.08 11.49 -9.66
C VAL A 100 16.22 10.95 -8.79
N TRP A 101 16.39 9.64 -8.77
CA TRP A 101 17.36 8.99 -7.89
C TRP A 101 18.80 9.45 -8.12
N ARG A 102 19.24 9.43 -9.37
CA ARG A 102 20.60 9.85 -9.76
C ARG A 102 20.89 11.30 -9.37
N ASN A 103 19.94 12.21 -9.56
CA ASN A 103 20.15 13.64 -9.34
C ASN A 103 19.95 14.03 -7.87
N MET A 104 19.05 13.37 -7.14
CA MET A 104 18.77 13.64 -5.73
C MET A 104 19.64 12.82 -4.76
N GLY A 105 20.30 11.75 -5.25
CA GLY A 105 21.22 10.94 -4.46
C GLY A 105 20.56 10.06 -3.38
N GLY A 106 19.24 9.92 -3.37
CA GLY A 106 18.52 9.13 -2.38
C GLY A 106 18.76 7.63 -2.57
N CYS A 107 19.77 7.07 -1.92
CA CYS A 107 20.10 5.65 -1.98
C CYS A 107 19.93 4.99 -0.62
N LEU A 108 19.21 3.86 -0.58
CA LEU A 108 19.06 3.09 0.64
C LEU A 108 20.41 2.44 1.03
N ALA A 109 20.84 2.67 2.27
CA ALA A 109 22.04 2.01 2.78
C ALA A 109 21.88 0.49 2.81
N PRO A 110 22.93 -0.30 2.47
CA PRO A 110 22.84 -1.76 2.45
C PRO A 110 22.38 -2.38 3.78
N MET A 111 22.76 -1.81 4.92
CA MET A 111 22.31 -2.27 6.23
C MET A 111 20.79 -2.10 6.40
N ASN A 112 20.24 -0.96 5.96
CA ASN A 112 18.79 -0.74 6.02
C ASN A 112 18.03 -1.69 5.09
N ALA A 113 18.58 -2.01 3.93
CA ALA A 113 18.01 -3.02 3.04
C ALA A 113 18.01 -4.41 3.68
N TYR A 114 19.12 -4.80 4.34
CA TYR A 114 19.24 -6.04 5.06
C TYR A 114 18.22 -6.16 6.20
N LEU A 115 18.06 -5.10 7.02
CA LEU A 115 17.06 -5.07 8.09
C LEU A 115 15.62 -5.21 7.57
N ASN A 116 15.32 -4.64 6.40
CA ASN A 116 14.01 -4.83 5.77
C ASN A 116 13.81 -6.25 5.27
N ILE A 117 14.84 -6.90 4.73
CA ILE A 117 14.78 -8.31 4.31
C ILE A 117 14.46 -9.20 5.51
N LEU A 118 15.15 -9.00 6.63
CA LEU A 118 14.84 -9.73 7.87
C LEU A 118 13.38 -9.51 8.32
N GLY A 119 12.88 -8.27 8.23
CA GLY A 119 11.48 -7.96 8.55
C GLY A 119 10.50 -8.69 7.63
N LEU A 120 10.81 -8.80 6.34
CA LEU A 120 9.96 -9.50 5.35
C LEU A 120 9.78 -10.97 5.67
N GLU A 121 10.79 -11.66 6.22
CA GLU A 121 10.73 -13.09 6.57
C GLU A 121 9.58 -13.41 7.52
N THR A 122 9.22 -12.47 8.40
CA THR A 122 8.16 -12.65 9.40
C THR A 122 6.89 -11.88 9.10
N LEU A 123 6.84 -11.11 8.01
CA LEU A 123 5.74 -10.19 7.71
C LEU A 123 4.38 -10.90 7.73
N GLY A 124 4.25 -12.05 7.09
CA GLY A 124 2.98 -12.78 7.00
C GLY A 124 2.45 -13.21 8.37
N ILE A 125 3.33 -13.77 9.20
CA ILE A 125 2.97 -14.21 10.57
C ILE A 125 2.56 -13.00 11.41
N ARG A 126 3.36 -11.93 11.39
CA ARG A 126 3.08 -10.70 12.14
C ARG A 126 1.77 -10.07 11.72
N MET A 127 1.53 -9.90 10.43
CA MET A 127 0.29 -9.27 9.94
C MET A 127 -0.93 -10.08 10.30
N LYS A 128 -0.87 -11.40 10.21
CA LYS A 128 -1.99 -12.27 10.64
C LYS A 128 -2.34 -12.04 12.10
N VAL A 129 -1.36 -12.07 12.99
CA VAL A 129 -1.58 -11.87 14.44
C VAL A 129 -2.05 -10.46 14.74
N LEU A 130 -1.45 -9.45 14.12
CA LEU A 130 -1.83 -8.04 14.30
C LEU A 130 -3.29 -7.80 13.89
N CYS A 131 -3.73 -8.35 12.76
CA CYS A 131 -5.12 -8.22 12.31
C CYS A 131 -6.10 -8.92 13.26
N GLN A 132 -5.74 -10.11 13.75
CA GLN A 132 -6.55 -10.84 14.73
C GLN A 132 -6.69 -10.06 16.05
N ASN A 133 -5.58 -9.53 16.56
CA ASN A 133 -5.58 -8.72 17.78
C ASN A 133 -6.42 -7.45 17.61
N ALA A 134 -6.27 -6.75 16.47
CA ALA A 134 -7.04 -5.56 16.18
C ALA A 134 -8.54 -5.85 16.11
N LEU A 135 -8.94 -6.97 15.47
CA LEU A 135 -10.34 -7.38 15.40
C LEU A 135 -10.91 -7.74 16.80
N THR A 136 -10.14 -8.48 17.60
CA THR A 136 -10.54 -8.84 18.97
C THR A 136 -10.74 -7.59 19.82
N LEU A 137 -9.79 -6.66 19.76
CA LEU A 137 -9.89 -5.39 20.49
C LEU A 137 -11.08 -4.54 20.00
N ALA A 138 -11.26 -4.44 18.67
CA ALA A 138 -12.35 -3.67 18.09
C ALA A 138 -13.71 -4.18 18.57
N LYS A 139 -13.93 -5.51 18.56
CA LYS A 139 -15.17 -6.13 19.05
C LYS A 139 -15.40 -5.85 20.55
N ALA A 140 -14.36 -5.99 21.36
CA ALA A 140 -14.49 -5.71 22.80
C ALA A 140 -14.82 -4.24 23.09
N LEU A 141 -14.27 -3.32 22.30
CA LEU A 141 -14.55 -1.89 22.45
C LEU A 141 -15.95 -1.49 21.94
N GLU A 142 -16.50 -2.17 20.94
CA GLU A 142 -17.89 -1.94 20.50
C GLU A 142 -18.95 -2.25 21.59
N GLU A 143 -18.61 -3.10 22.55
CA GLU A 143 -19.49 -3.44 23.67
C GLU A 143 -19.55 -2.36 24.76
N LEU A 144 -18.62 -1.38 24.71
CA LEU A 144 -18.53 -0.32 25.72
C LEU A 144 -19.45 0.86 25.38
N ALA A 145 -20.29 1.26 26.32
CA ALA A 145 -21.17 2.42 26.16
C ALA A 145 -20.35 3.72 25.94
N GLY A 146 -20.79 4.54 24.97
CA GLY A 146 -20.18 5.83 24.67
C GLY A 146 -18.93 5.75 23.77
N ILE A 147 -18.52 4.55 23.34
CA ILE A 147 -17.38 4.38 22.42
C ILE A 147 -17.90 4.03 21.02
N THR A 148 -17.39 4.77 20.04
CA THR A 148 -17.57 4.42 18.62
C THR A 148 -16.23 3.90 18.09
N VAL A 149 -16.24 2.69 17.52
CA VAL A 149 -15.06 2.04 16.95
C VAL A 149 -15.08 2.14 15.44
N ASN A 150 -13.98 2.59 14.85
CA ASN A 150 -13.76 2.52 13.40
C ASN A 150 -12.67 1.48 13.12
N TYR A 151 -13.08 0.35 12.57
CA TYR A 151 -12.19 -0.72 12.13
C TYR A 151 -12.78 -1.42 10.91
N PRO A 152 -12.09 -1.47 9.76
CA PRO A 152 -12.65 -1.99 8.51
C PRO A 152 -13.05 -3.47 8.55
N GLY A 153 -12.52 -4.24 9.50
CA GLY A 153 -12.81 -5.67 9.66
C GLY A 153 -14.06 -5.99 10.50
N LEU A 154 -14.73 -4.99 11.11
CA LEU A 154 -15.98 -5.20 11.84
C LEU A 154 -17.16 -5.45 10.89
N GLU A 155 -18.13 -6.25 11.30
CA GLU A 155 -19.37 -6.47 10.54
C GLU A 155 -20.20 -5.18 10.40
N SER A 156 -20.08 -4.26 11.36
CA SER A 156 -20.68 -2.93 11.35
C SER A 156 -20.01 -1.96 10.35
N SER A 157 -18.82 -2.27 9.86
CA SER A 157 -18.06 -1.39 8.98
C SER A 157 -18.62 -1.38 7.55
N PRO A 158 -18.84 -0.20 6.94
CA PRO A 158 -19.23 -0.11 5.53
C PRO A 158 -18.17 -0.68 4.58
N TYR A 159 -16.92 -0.84 5.04
CA TYR A 159 -15.82 -1.38 4.24
C TYR A 159 -15.66 -2.89 4.35
N LYS A 160 -16.40 -3.57 5.23
CA LYS A 160 -16.29 -5.03 5.43
C LYS A 160 -16.37 -5.83 4.11
N PRO A 161 -17.31 -5.55 3.19
CA PRO A 161 -17.38 -6.29 1.92
C PRO A 161 -16.11 -6.13 1.05
N LEU A 162 -15.49 -4.93 1.07
CA LEU A 162 -14.23 -4.69 0.36
C LEU A 162 -13.03 -5.38 1.04
N VAL A 163 -13.02 -5.40 2.36
CA VAL A 163 -12.01 -6.13 3.15
C VAL A 163 -12.06 -7.62 2.83
N ASP A 164 -13.25 -8.21 2.79
CA ASP A 164 -13.41 -9.62 2.44
C ASP A 164 -12.93 -9.91 1.01
N LYS A 165 -13.30 -9.06 0.07
CA LYS A 165 -12.99 -9.22 -1.34
C LYS A 165 -11.50 -8.99 -1.66
N GLN A 166 -10.88 -7.96 -1.08
CA GLN A 166 -9.55 -7.50 -1.48
C GLN A 166 -8.44 -7.92 -0.52
N PHE A 167 -8.75 -8.12 0.77
CA PHE A 167 -7.78 -8.36 1.85
C PHE A 167 -7.96 -9.73 2.52
N GLY A 168 -8.77 -10.62 1.92
CA GLY A 168 -9.01 -11.96 2.48
C GLY A 168 -9.64 -11.94 3.88
N GLY A 169 -10.45 -10.95 4.19
CA GLY A 169 -11.14 -10.81 5.48
C GLY A 169 -10.31 -10.17 6.60
N LEU A 170 -9.07 -9.77 6.34
CA LEU A 170 -8.18 -9.17 7.34
C LEU A 170 -8.26 -7.64 7.31
N GLY A 171 -8.86 -7.02 8.32
CA GLY A 171 -9.13 -5.57 8.38
C GLY A 171 -7.93 -4.65 8.62
N GLY A 172 -6.71 -5.20 8.71
CA GLY A 172 -5.51 -4.44 9.04
C GLY A 172 -5.20 -4.42 10.54
N ALA A 173 -4.16 -3.67 10.91
CA ALA A 173 -3.62 -3.65 12.26
C ALA A 173 -3.90 -2.34 13.02
N ILE A 174 -4.74 -1.46 12.45
CA ILE A 174 -5.06 -0.15 13.02
C ILE A 174 -6.57 -0.05 13.21
N LEU A 175 -6.99 0.42 14.37
CA LEU A 175 -8.34 0.87 14.65
C LEU A 175 -8.32 2.29 15.23
N THR A 176 -9.40 3.02 15.10
CA THR A 176 -9.57 4.31 15.76
C THR A 176 -10.85 4.31 16.60
N ILE A 177 -10.85 5.06 17.69
CA ILE A 177 -11.99 5.20 18.58
C ILE A 177 -12.35 6.67 18.76
N ARG A 178 -13.63 6.91 19.01
CA ARG A 178 -14.16 8.18 19.46
C ARG A 178 -15.02 7.91 20.70
N ALA A 179 -14.71 8.60 21.79
CA ALA A 179 -15.49 8.64 23.02
C ALA A 179 -16.38 9.89 23.03
#